data_c63ca645c0341c234738f05d4d9fecec
#
_entry.id   c63ca645c0341c234738f05d4d9fecec
#
_cell.length_a   1.000
_cell.length_b   1.000
_cell.length_c   1.000
_cell.angle_alpha   90.00
_cell.angle_beta   90.00
_cell.angle_gamma   90.00
#
_symmetry.space_group_name_H-M   'P 1'
#
loop_
_entity.id
_entity.type
_entity.pdbx_description
1 polymer ?
#
loop_
_entity_poly.entity_id
_entity_poly.type
_entity_poly.pdbx_seq_one_letter_code
_entity_poly.pdbx_strand_id
1 'polypeptide(L)'
;MGFRFRKSVKIAPGVKVNFGKRGTSLTVGNKYARTTFGNGRQTNSISLPGTGLSYSTSQTTKRKKRPQRVAYESTNVVVPDMSQNIQEVEKHNAYVAMLTSVHLEVADNVDWHLVATEDISYLLNEGPNVTSIMDEIANYKPTWRDKLFNRVAAKKLLIEERIPEAKELDLTIHQKKQRLKDIAPRILNGDSNVWTIALTDYAPFDDIESFGSHLSFDIHANELIVNFTVGNEDVVPKETLTLTSTNKVSRKKMGVINYLALYQDYVCSCVIRIAREVFAILPTDSVLIHVYDSSQAEPLPRMGCILSTRVNRRELEYLDFENIDCSDTVETFEHNMKYLKTKGFKLVEELR
;
A
#
# COMPACT_ATOMS: atom_id res chain seq x y z
N MET A 1 2.94 15.23 14.02
CA MET A 1 2.55 14.15 13.13
C MET A 1 3.38 14.23 11.84
N GLY A 2 4.00 13.15 11.37
CA GLY A 2 4.93 13.19 10.23
C GLY A 2 4.34 12.45 9.04
N PHE A 3 4.22 13.11 7.88
CA PHE A 3 3.80 12.48 6.62
C PHE A 3 4.71 11.30 6.26
N ARG A 4 4.13 10.12 6.04
CA ARG A 4 4.79 8.96 5.43
C ARG A 4 4.44 8.93 3.94
N PHE A 5 5.40 9.29 3.10
CA PHE A 5 5.28 9.16 1.66
C PHE A 5 5.96 7.87 1.21
N ARG A 6 5.22 7.02 0.48
CA ARG A 6 5.77 5.87 -0.24
C ARG A 6 5.09 5.75 -1.59
N LYS A 7 5.86 5.71 -2.67
CA LYS A 7 5.40 5.37 -4.01
C LYS A 7 6.24 4.27 -4.57
N SER A 8 5.60 3.30 -5.24
CA SER A 8 6.25 2.26 -6.03
C SER A 8 5.97 2.49 -7.50
N VAL A 9 7.00 2.54 -8.33
CA VAL A 9 6.89 2.55 -9.79
C VAL A 9 7.45 1.24 -10.33
N LYS A 10 6.63 0.48 -11.07
CA LYS A 10 7.07 -0.74 -11.75
C LYS A 10 7.89 -0.36 -12.99
N ILE A 11 9.17 -0.74 -13.02
CA ILE A 11 10.07 -0.47 -14.15
C ILE A 11 10.08 -1.65 -15.13
N ALA A 12 9.97 -2.87 -14.60
CA ALA A 12 9.93 -4.10 -15.38
C ALA A 12 9.15 -5.17 -14.60
N PRO A 13 8.75 -6.30 -15.21
CA PRO A 13 8.16 -7.41 -14.50
C PRO A 13 9.05 -7.83 -13.31
N GLY A 14 8.49 -7.79 -12.09
CA GLY A 14 9.23 -8.10 -10.87
C GLY A 14 10.19 -7.02 -10.35
N VAL A 15 10.27 -5.85 -10.97
CA VAL A 15 11.17 -4.76 -10.54
C VAL A 15 10.37 -3.49 -10.26
N LYS A 16 10.42 -2.99 -9.01
CA LYS A 16 9.77 -1.75 -8.58
C LYS A 16 10.78 -0.80 -7.93
N VAL A 17 10.67 0.49 -8.24
CA VAL A 17 11.36 1.55 -7.49
C VAL A 17 10.39 2.16 -6.51
N ASN A 18 10.75 2.16 -5.24
CA ASN A 18 9.96 2.78 -4.20
C ASN A 18 10.58 4.11 -3.81
N PHE A 19 9.75 5.12 -3.77
CA PHE A 19 10.10 6.47 -3.32
C PHE A 19 9.51 6.69 -1.93
N GLY A 20 10.29 7.17 -0.99
CA GLY A 20 9.84 7.43 0.36
C GLY A 20 10.59 8.58 1.02
N LYS A 21 10.10 9.10 2.14
CA LYS A 21 10.70 10.21 2.88
C LYS A 21 12.19 10.01 3.23
N ARG A 22 12.65 8.76 3.32
CA ARG A 22 14.04 8.39 3.66
C ARG A 22 14.91 8.11 2.43
N GLY A 23 14.41 8.33 1.19
CA GLY A 23 15.13 8.08 -0.06
C GLY A 23 14.44 7.03 -0.93
N THR A 24 15.10 6.71 -2.04
CA THR A 24 14.65 5.71 -3.01
C THR A 24 15.14 4.32 -2.65
N SER A 25 14.32 3.30 -2.95
CA SER A 25 14.73 1.91 -2.84
C SER A 25 14.27 1.11 -4.06
N LEU A 26 15.05 0.11 -4.44
CA LEU A 26 14.74 -0.81 -5.52
C LEU A 26 14.21 -2.11 -4.92
N THR A 27 13.04 -2.54 -5.34
CA THR A 27 12.48 -3.84 -4.97
C THR A 27 12.53 -4.76 -6.18
N VAL A 28 13.11 -5.93 -6.00
CA VAL A 28 13.19 -7.00 -7.00
C VAL A 28 12.51 -8.24 -6.44
N GLY A 29 11.61 -8.80 -7.19
CA GLY A 29 10.87 -10.02 -6.81
C GLY A 29 9.40 -9.95 -7.22
N ASN A 30 8.66 -10.96 -6.83
CA ASN A 30 7.23 -11.10 -7.10
C ASN A 30 6.41 -10.84 -5.81
N LYS A 31 5.09 -11.06 -5.88
CA LYS A 31 4.19 -10.89 -4.73
C LYS A 31 4.47 -11.84 -3.57
N TYR A 32 5.20 -12.94 -3.81
CA TYR A 32 5.48 -13.96 -2.80
C TYR A 32 6.84 -13.79 -2.13
N ALA A 33 7.85 -13.37 -2.91
CA ALA A 33 9.20 -13.13 -2.41
C ALA A 33 9.81 -11.91 -3.08
N ARG A 34 10.25 -10.94 -2.29
CA ARG A 34 10.86 -9.71 -2.80
C ARG A 34 12.02 -9.26 -1.94
N THR A 35 13.04 -8.72 -2.59
CA THR A 35 14.18 -8.10 -1.95
C THR A 35 14.18 -6.61 -2.25
N THR A 36 14.27 -5.78 -1.21
CA THR A 36 14.32 -4.33 -1.34
C THR A 36 15.69 -3.82 -0.96
N PHE A 37 16.34 -3.09 -1.86
CA PHE A 37 17.63 -2.44 -1.66
C PHE A 37 17.41 -0.93 -1.54
N GLY A 38 17.81 -0.31 -0.42
CA GLY A 38 17.69 1.13 -0.25
C GLY A 38 18.35 1.64 1.03
N ASN A 39 18.90 2.85 1.01
CA ASN A 39 19.51 3.51 2.18
C ASN A 39 20.61 2.69 2.88
N GLY A 40 21.40 1.90 2.14
CA GLY A 40 22.41 1.04 2.71
C GLY A 40 21.84 -0.15 3.50
N ARG A 41 20.59 -0.52 3.24
CA ARG A 41 19.88 -1.63 3.87
C ARG A 41 19.28 -2.52 2.78
N GLN A 42 19.41 -3.82 2.98
CA GLN A 42 18.72 -4.84 2.18
C GLN A 42 17.62 -5.43 3.03
N THR A 43 16.40 -5.46 2.52
CA THR A 43 15.25 -6.07 3.19
C THR A 43 14.69 -7.17 2.30
N ASN A 44 14.64 -8.39 2.82
CA ASN A 44 14.01 -9.53 2.16
C ASN A 44 12.63 -9.69 2.77
N SER A 45 11.60 -9.76 1.95
CA SER A 45 10.20 -9.97 2.39
C SER A 45 9.62 -11.17 1.68
N ILE A 46 8.96 -12.03 2.43
CA ILE A 46 8.20 -13.18 1.93
C ILE A 46 6.74 -12.93 2.35
N SER A 47 5.82 -12.99 1.38
CA SER A 47 4.38 -12.82 1.62
C SER A 47 3.67 -14.13 1.29
N LEU A 48 2.76 -14.53 2.16
CA LEU A 48 1.91 -15.71 1.95
C LEU A 48 0.66 -15.30 1.17
N PRO A 49 0.42 -15.90 -0.01
CA PRO A 49 -0.76 -15.57 -0.83
C PRO A 49 -2.07 -15.81 -0.07
N GLY A 50 -3.03 -14.92 -0.25
CA GLY A 50 -4.38 -15.07 0.31
C GLY A 50 -4.52 -14.88 1.82
N THR A 51 -3.43 -14.51 2.54
CA THR A 51 -3.47 -14.39 4.02
C THR A 51 -3.12 -13.01 4.54
N GLY A 52 -2.70 -12.07 3.67
CA GLY A 52 -2.19 -10.75 4.07
C GLY A 52 -0.91 -10.79 4.94
N LEU A 53 -0.34 -11.97 5.18
CA LEU A 53 0.83 -12.14 6.03
C LEU A 53 2.13 -11.96 5.25
N SER A 54 2.99 -11.07 5.75
CA SER A 54 4.34 -10.93 5.21
C SER A 54 5.38 -10.97 6.33
N TYR A 55 6.47 -11.68 6.09
CA TYR A 55 7.66 -11.70 6.93
C TYR A 55 8.78 -10.92 6.24
N SER A 56 9.48 -10.05 6.98
CA SER A 56 10.62 -9.32 6.43
C SER A 56 11.83 -9.34 7.36
N THR A 57 12.98 -9.72 6.81
CA THR A 57 14.29 -9.58 7.45
C THR A 57 15.08 -8.47 6.80
N SER A 58 15.86 -7.70 7.58
CA SER A 58 16.68 -6.65 7.01
C SER A 58 18.10 -6.67 7.53
N GLN A 59 19.05 -6.53 6.60
CA GLN A 59 20.47 -6.45 6.88
C GLN A 59 21.02 -5.08 6.46
N THR A 60 21.84 -4.48 7.31
CA THR A 60 22.51 -3.22 6.97
C THR A 60 23.84 -3.52 6.30
N THR A 61 24.02 -3.04 5.07
CA THR A 61 25.31 -3.10 4.37
C THR A 61 26.25 -2.06 4.98
N LYS A 62 27.28 -2.48 5.71
CA LYS A 62 28.31 -1.59 6.25
C LYS A 62 29.03 -0.90 5.08
N ARG A 63 28.93 0.42 5.01
CA ARG A 63 29.77 1.23 4.11
C ARG A 63 31.23 1.07 4.50
N LYS A 64 32.09 0.55 3.61
CA LYS A 64 33.54 0.68 3.74
C LYS A 64 33.88 2.17 3.77
N LYS A 65 34.54 2.65 4.83
CA LYS A 65 35.08 4.02 4.87
C LYS A 65 36.08 4.17 3.73
N ARG A 66 35.83 5.13 2.84
CA ARG A 66 36.82 5.58 1.84
C ARG A 66 37.96 6.29 2.57
N PRO A 67 39.23 6.11 2.19
CA PRO A 67 40.32 6.90 2.74
C PRO A 67 40.15 8.38 2.39
N GLN A 68 40.37 9.20 3.40
CA GLN A 68 40.33 10.66 3.34
C GLN A 68 41.35 11.19 2.33
N ARG A 69 40.92 11.83 1.26
CA ARG A 69 41.81 12.65 0.41
C ARG A 69 41.88 14.05 0.99
N VAL A 70 43.10 14.52 1.14
CA VAL A 70 43.48 15.85 1.61
C VAL A 70 42.79 16.93 0.79
N ALA A 71 42.20 17.89 1.49
CA ALA A 71 41.46 19.00 0.92
C ALA A 71 42.40 19.98 0.21
N TYR A 72 42.11 20.31 -1.04
CA TYR A 72 42.48 21.60 -1.64
C TYR A 72 41.33 22.56 -1.39
N GLU A 73 41.62 23.68 -0.74
CA GLU A 73 40.69 24.80 -0.60
C GLU A 73 40.35 25.35 -2.01
N SER A 74 39.11 25.23 -2.39
CA SER A 74 38.52 25.94 -3.50
C SER A 74 37.30 26.71 -3.00
N THR A 75 37.34 28.01 -3.24
CA THR A 75 36.33 29.03 -3.06
C THR A 75 34.91 28.50 -3.24
N ASN A 76 34.08 28.67 -2.19
CA ASN A 76 32.67 28.34 -2.18
C ASN A 76 31.86 29.11 -3.23
N VAL A 77 31.77 28.62 -4.43
CA VAL A 77 30.62 28.86 -5.29
C VAL A 77 29.61 27.78 -4.92
N VAL A 78 28.53 28.16 -4.23
CA VAL A 78 27.37 27.30 -3.96
C VAL A 78 26.75 26.98 -5.31
N VAL A 79 27.21 25.92 -5.98
CA VAL A 79 26.50 25.33 -7.11
C VAL A 79 25.27 24.63 -6.51
N PRO A 80 24.04 25.07 -6.82
CA PRO A 80 22.85 24.34 -6.37
C PRO A 80 22.97 22.89 -6.84
N ASP A 81 22.83 21.94 -5.92
CA ASP A 81 22.98 20.52 -6.25
C ASP A 81 21.89 20.15 -7.27
N MET A 82 22.29 20.07 -8.53
CA MET A 82 21.43 19.78 -9.69
C MET A 82 20.64 18.48 -9.50
N SER A 83 21.17 17.57 -8.71
CA SER A 83 20.50 16.30 -8.35
C SER A 83 19.32 16.52 -7.40
N GLN A 84 19.36 17.52 -6.52
CA GLN A 84 18.27 17.82 -5.57
C GLN A 84 17.06 18.43 -6.28
N ASN A 85 17.27 19.34 -7.23
CA ASN A 85 16.21 19.98 -8.02
C ASN A 85 15.45 18.95 -8.86
N ILE A 86 16.16 18.03 -9.52
CA ILE A 86 15.56 16.94 -10.29
C ILE A 86 14.74 16.05 -9.35
N GLN A 87 15.30 15.63 -8.22
CA GLN A 87 14.62 14.80 -7.26
C GLN A 87 13.36 15.44 -6.68
N GLU A 88 13.37 16.77 -6.48
CA GLU A 88 12.22 17.50 -5.98
C GLU A 88 11.04 17.48 -6.98
N VAL A 89 11.32 17.76 -8.24
CA VAL A 89 10.31 17.71 -9.31
C VAL A 89 9.81 16.27 -9.53
N GLU A 90 10.71 15.28 -9.55
CA GLU A 90 10.33 13.88 -9.67
C GLU A 90 9.44 13.41 -8.52
N LYS A 91 9.75 13.82 -7.27
CA LYS A 91 8.91 13.52 -6.10
C LYS A 91 7.52 14.14 -6.22
N HIS A 92 7.45 15.40 -6.67
CA HIS A 92 6.17 16.08 -6.88
C HIS A 92 5.33 15.37 -7.95
N ASN A 93 5.92 15.08 -9.13
CA ASN A 93 5.22 14.39 -10.21
C ASN A 93 4.79 12.98 -9.78
N ALA A 94 5.64 12.28 -9.03
CA ALA A 94 5.32 11.00 -8.45
C ALA A 94 4.15 11.07 -7.47
N TYR A 95 4.06 12.14 -6.66
CA TYR A 95 2.95 12.36 -5.76
C TYR A 95 1.64 12.60 -6.52
N VAL A 96 1.65 13.48 -7.54
CA VAL A 96 0.47 13.73 -8.39
C VAL A 96 -0.01 12.44 -9.08
N ALA A 97 0.92 11.68 -9.68
CA ALA A 97 0.57 10.42 -10.33
C ALA A 97 0.01 9.38 -9.33
N MET A 98 0.45 9.40 -8.06
CA MET A 98 -0.08 8.53 -7.02
C MET A 98 -1.54 8.89 -6.69
N LEU A 99 -1.89 10.16 -6.58
CA LEU A 99 -3.27 10.58 -6.29
C LEU A 99 -4.27 10.04 -7.33
N THR A 100 -3.88 10.01 -8.60
CA THR A 100 -4.72 9.50 -9.69
C THR A 100 -4.64 8.00 -9.91
N SER A 101 -3.78 7.29 -9.18
CA SER A 101 -3.55 5.84 -9.31
C SER A 101 -3.81 5.04 -8.03
N VAL A 102 -4.47 5.62 -7.05
CA VAL A 102 -4.83 4.95 -5.78
C VAL A 102 -5.62 3.66 -6.04
N HIS A 103 -6.50 3.67 -7.03
CA HIS A 103 -7.33 2.53 -7.42
C HIS A 103 -6.54 1.31 -7.92
N LEU A 104 -5.26 1.47 -8.30
CA LEU A 104 -4.42 0.36 -8.77
C LEU A 104 -3.86 -0.51 -7.62
N GLU A 105 -3.81 0.02 -6.42
CA GLU A 105 -3.29 -0.69 -5.25
C GLU A 105 -4.44 -1.41 -4.54
N VAL A 106 -4.51 -2.74 -4.67
CA VAL A 106 -5.54 -3.55 -4.02
C VAL A 106 -4.92 -4.80 -3.43
N ALA A 107 -5.47 -5.31 -2.32
CA ALA A 107 -5.10 -6.58 -1.74
C ALA A 107 -5.51 -7.76 -2.64
N ASP A 108 -4.87 -8.92 -2.44
CA ASP A 108 -5.33 -10.16 -3.07
C ASP A 108 -6.70 -10.57 -2.50
N ASN A 109 -7.57 -11.10 -3.34
CA ASN A 109 -8.88 -11.60 -2.91
C ASN A 109 -8.73 -12.73 -1.88
N VAL A 110 -9.51 -12.69 -0.84
CA VAL A 110 -9.56 -13.73 0.20
C VAL A 110 -10.59 -14.77 -0.18
N ASP A 111 -10.15 -16.01 -0.40
CA ASP A 111 -11.05 -17.15 -0.54
C ASP A 111 -11.41 -17.70 0.85
N TRP A 112 -12.54 -17.25 1.40
CA TRP A 112 -13.00 -17.66 2.73
C TRP A 112 -13.37 -19.14 2.81
N HIS A 113 -13.78 -19.80 1.72
CA HIS A 113 -14.01 -21.25 1.69
C HIS A 113 -12.70 -22.00 1.85
N LEU A 114 -11.65 -21.56 1.14
CA LEU A 114 -10.32 -22.14 1.30
C LEU A 114 -9.77 -21.89 2.71
N VAL A 115 -9.91 -20.67 3.23
CA VAL A 115 -9.48 -20.32 4.60
C VAL A 115 -10.15 -21.20 5.63
N ALA A 116 -11.48 -21.45 5.50
CA ALA A 116 -12.23 -22.28 6.44
C ALA A 116 -11.78 -23.75 6.45
N THR A 117 -11.32 -24.26 5.31
CA THR A 117 -11.01 -25.69 5.12
C THR A 117 -9.50 -26.00 5.12
N GLU A 118 -8.63 -24.96 5.06
CA GLU A 118 -7.18 -25.15 5.01
C GLU A 118 -6.68 -25.95 6.23
N ASP A 119 -5.87 -26.97 6.01
CA ASP A 119 -5.12 -27.62 7.09
C ASP A 119 -3.90 -26.75 7.44
N ILE A 120 -3.86 -26.27 8.66
CA ILE A 120 -2.77 -25.43 9.20
C ILE A 120 -1.92 -26.15 10.26
N SER A 121 -2.18 -27.44 10.50
CA SER A 121 -1.51 -28.22 11.54
C SER A 121 0.00 -28.34 11.30
N TYR A 122 0.42 -28.33 10.04
CA TYR A 122 1.84 -28.38 9.67
C TYR A 122 2.67 -27.20 10.24
N LEU A 123 2.03 -26.04 10.47
CA LEU A 123 2.73 -24.86 11.02
C LEU A 123 3.25 -25.06 12.44
N LEU A 124 2.68 -26.01 13.19
CA LEU A 124 3.11 -26.32 14.57
C LEU A 124 4.39 -27.16 14.60
N ASN A 125 4.66 -27.97 13.59
CA ASN A 125 5.76 -28.93 13.57
C ASN A 125 6.78 -28.65 12.47
N GLU A 126 6.31 -28.37 11.26
CA GLU A 126 7.10 -28.22 10.03
C GLU A 126 6.73 -26.92 9.32
N GLY A 127 6.64 -25.83 10.06
CA GLY A 127 6.32 -24.53 9.48
C GLY A 127 7.40 -24.04 8.52
N PRO A 128 7.08 -23.10 7.62
CA PRO A 128 7.97 -22.66 6.56
C PRO A 128 9.27 -22.03 7.07
N ASN A 129 9.27 -21.41 8.25
CA ASN A 129 10.48 -20.83 8.84
C ASN A 129 11.40 -21.91 9.37
N VAL A 130 10.87 -22.91 10.07
CA VAL A 130 11.65 -24.07 10.55
C VAL A 130 12.17 -24.87 9.37
N THR A 131 11.33 -25.19 8.37
CA THR A 131 11.71 -25.93 7.17
C THR A 131 12.84 -25.22 6.43
N SER A 132 12.77 -23.89 6.27
CA SER A 132 13.82 -23.10 5.64
C SER A 132 15.18 -23.24 6.34
N ILE A 133 15.20 -23.30 7.70
CA ILE A 133 16.44 -23.49 8.47
C ILE A 133 16.94 -24.92 8.32
N MET A 134 16.05 -25.91 8.34
CA MET A 134 16.41 -27.31 8.13
C MET A 134 17.03 -27.54 6.74
N ASP A 135 16.43 -26.90 5.71
CA ASP A 135 16.98 -26.91 4.36
C ASP A 135 18.36 -26.23 4.27
N GLU A 136 18.56 -25.11 4.98
CA GLU A 136 19.86 -24.44 5.09
C GLU A 136 20.91 -25.38 5.69
N ILE A 137 20.56 -26.11 6.76
CA ILE A 137 21.43 -27.11 7.40
C ILE A 137 21.74 -28.28 6.47
N ALA A 138 20.69 -28.82 5.80
CA ALA A 138 20.83 -29.98 4.91
C ALA A 138 21.69 -29.64 3.68
N ASN A 139 21.49 -28.46 3.12
CA ASN A 139 22.19 -27.97 1.92
C ASN A 139 23.48 -27.20 2.23
N TYR A 140 23.92 -27.15 3.50
CA TYR A 140 25.13 -26.43 3.90
C TYR A 140 26.37 -26.98 3.19
N LYS A 141 27.00 -26.18 2.35
CA LYS A 141 28.24 -26.50 1.64
C LYS A 141 29.45 -25.89 2.37
N PRO A 142 30.21 -26.70 3.13
CA PRO A 142 31.36 -26.20 3.86
C PRO A 142 32.46 -25.74 2.90
N THR A 143 33.06 -24.59 3.19
CA THR A 143 34.22 -24.10 2.46
C THR A 143 35.45 -24.96 2.81
N TRP A 144 36.52 -24.91 1.99
CA TRP A 144 37.76 -25.62 2.27
C TRP A 144 38.39 -25.20 3.63
N ARG A 145 38.19 -23.94 4.06
CA ARG A 145 38.62 -23.44 5.37
C ARG A 145 37.82 -24.06 6.51
N ASP A 146 36.49 -24.22 6.32
CA ASP A 146 35.63 -24.85 7.34
C ASP A 146 36.05 -26.31 7.58
N LYS A 147 36.43 -27.01 6.53
CA LYS A 147 36.96 -28.39 6.59
C LYS A 147 38.33 -28.42 7.26
N LEU A 148 39.27 -27.52 6.88
CA LEU A 148 40.62 -27.46 7.39
C LEU A 148 40.66 -27.16 8.90
N PHE A 149 39.79 -26.25 9.38
CA PHE A 149 39.73 -25.83 10.80
C PHE A 149 38.65 -26.57 11.60
N ASN A 150 38.06 -27.64 11.07
CA ASN A 150 37.03 -28.46 11.71
C ASN A 150 35.84 -27.62 12.26
N ARG A 151 35.41 -26.59 11.49
CA ARG A 151 34.37 -25.63 11.88
C ARG A 151 33.00 -26.00 11.37
N VAL A 152 32.83 -27.09 10.62
CA VAL A 152 31.57 -27.48 9.97
C VAL A 152 30.46 -27.71 11.00
N ALA A 153 30.76 -28.46 12.06
CA ALA A 153 29.79 -28.72 13.14
C ALA A 153 29.38 -27.45 13.88
N ALA A 154 30.34 -26.60 14.23
CA ALA A 154 30.07 -25.33 14.88
C ALA A 154 29.24 -24.38 14.06
N LYS A 155 29.45 -24.36 12.75
CA LYS A 155 28.61 -23.54 11.83
C LYS A 155 27.20 -24.08 11.66
N LYS A 156 27.01 -25.40 11.61
CA LYS A 156 25.68 -26.00 11.61
C LYS A 156 24.95 -25.69 12.93
N LEU A 157 25.63 -25.80 14.06
CA LEU A 157 25.05 -25.46 15.35
C LEU A 157 24.55 -24.00 15.41
N LEU A 158 25.32 -23.05 14.86
CA LEU A 158 24.92 -21.65 14.77
C LEU A 158 23.66 -21.43 13.91
N ILE A 159 23.42 -22.28 12.93
CA ILE A 159 22.18 -22.27 12.14
C ILE A 159 21.05 -22.90 12.96
N GLU A 160 21.31 -23.99 13.66
CA GLU A 160 20.34 -24.67 14.54
C GLU A 160 19.86 -23.78 15.70
N GLU A 161 20.72 -22.91 16.24
CA GLU A 161 20.35 -21.93 17.28
C GLU A 161 19.23 -20.97 16.86
N ARG A 162 18.94 -20.85 15.55
CA ARG A 162 17.85 -20.03 15.01
C ARG A 162 16.49 -20.76 14.98
N ILE A 163 16.47 -22.08 15.23
CA ILE A 163 15.24 -22.89 15.18
C ILE A 163 14.19 -22.42 16.20
N PRO A 164 14.53 -22.09 17.46
CA PRO A 164 13.54 -21.60 18.44
C PRO A 164 12.82 -20.33 17.95
N GLU A 165 13.55 -19.35 17.40
CA GLU A 165 12.98 -18.13 16.83
C GLU A 165 12.05 -18.44 15.63
N ALA A 166 12.48 -19.34 14.77
CA ALA A 166 11.67 -19.79 13.63
C ALA A 166 10.37 -20.47 14.06
N LYS A 167 10.42 -21.30 15.12
CA LYS A 167 9.24 -21.93 15.71
C LYS A 167 8.26 -20.89 16.28
N GLU A 168 8.75 -19.85 16.94
CA GLU A 168 7.91 -18.77 17.46
C GLU A 168 7.22 -18.00 16.32
N LEU A 169 7.93 -17.76 15.22
CA LEU A 169 7.36 -17.16 14.02
C LEU A 169 6.28 -18.06 13.40
N ASP A 170 6.53 -19.35 13.24
CA ASP A 170 5.57 -20.30 12.70
C ASP A 170 4.33 -20.42 13.61
N LEU A 171 4.51 -20.41 14.94
CA LEU A 171 3.41 -20.37 15.89
C LEU A 171 2.57 -19.08 15.76
N THR A 172 3.21 -17.95 15.55
CA THR A 172 2.53 -16.67 15.31
C THR A 172 1.69 -16.73 14.04
N ILE A 173 2.24 -17.32 12.98
CA ILE A 173 1.52 -17.55 11.70
C ILE A 173 0.33 -18.48 11.94
N HIS A 174 0.53 -19.59 12.66
CA HIS A 174 -0.54 -20.53 13.00
C HIS A 174 -1.67 -19.82 13.75
N GLN A 175 -1.37 -19.06 14.80
CA GLN A 175 -2.39 -18.34 15.57
C GLN A 175 -3.18 -17.35 14.72
N LYS A 176 -2.53 -16.62 13.81
CA LYS A 176 -3.21 -15.71 12.89
C LYS A 176 -4.12 -16.46 11.91
N LYS A 177 -3.61 -17.53 11.30
CA LYS A 177 -4.41 -18.37 10.40
C LYS A 177 -5.58 -19.01 11.13
N GLN A 178 -5.38 -19.46 12.37
CA GLN A 178 -6.46 -20.03 13.17
C GLN A 178 -7.58 -19.03 13.42
N ARG A 179 -7.25 -17.78 13.78
CA ARG A 179 -8.25 -16.71 13.94
C ARG A 179 -9.04 -16.46 12.64
N LEU A 180 -8.37 -16.43 11.49
CA LEU A 180 -9.04 -16.27 10.20
C LEU A 180 -9.96 -17.46 9.92
N LYS A 181 -9.51 -18.67 10.21
CA LYS A 181 -10.29 -19.90 10.06
C LYS A 181 -11.54 -19.91 10.96
N ASP A 182 -11.42 -19.43 12.19
CA ASP A 182 -12.52 -19.34 13.14
C ASP A 182 -13.61 -18.35 12.72
N ILE A 183 -13.22 -17.24 12.06
CA ILE A 183 -14.18 -16.23 11.58
C ILE A 183 -14.74 -16.51 10.19
N ALA A 184 -14.05 -17.32 9.36
CA ALA A 184 -14.42 -17.56 7.97
C ALA A 184 -15.88 -18.03 7.78
N PRO A 185 -16.43 -18.99 8.57
CA PRO A 185 -17.83 -19.38 8.43
C PRO A 185 -18.82 -18.25 8.72
N ARG A 186 -18.47 -17.36 9.66
CA ARG A 186 -19.32 -16.21 10.01
C ARG A 186 -19.27 -15.13 8.92
N ILE A 187 -18.11 -14.93 8.28
CA ILE A 187 -18.00 -14.03 7.12
C ILE A 187 -18.86 -14.56 5.98
N LEU A 188 -18.76 -15.84 5.66
CA LEU A 188 -19.56 -16.49 4.60
C LEU A 188 -21.06 -16.43 4.87
N ASN A 189 -21.47 -16.41 6.13
CA ASN A 189 -22.87 -16.28 6.55
C ASN A 189 -23.36 -14.82 6.65
N GLY A 190 -22.55 -13.82 6.33
CA GLY A 190 -22.94 -12.41 6.32
C GLY A 190 -23.06 -11.78 7.72
N ASP A 191 -22.31 -12.28 8.71
CA ASP A 191 -22.34 -11.70 10.06
C ASP A 191 -21.76 -10.28 10.06
N SER A 192 -22.62 -9.29 10.26
CA SER A 192 -22.27 -7.86 10.15
C SER A 192 -21.14 -7.43 11.10
N ASN A 193 -21.12 -7.97 12.32
CA ASN A 193 -20.08 -7.65 13.29
C ASN A 193 -18.71 -8.18 12.81
N VAL A 194 -18.68 -9.38 12.24
CA VAL A 194 -17.45 -9.98 11.74
C VAL A 194 -17.01 -9.32 10.45
N TRP A 195 -17.93 -8.88 9.59
CA TRP A 195 -17.61 -8.07 8.41
C TRP A 195 -16.95 -6.74 8.78
N THR A 196 -17.46 -6.04 9.80
CA THR A 196 -16.85 -4.82 10.32
C THR A 196 -15.42 -5.07 10.81
N ILE A 197 -15.23 -6.14 11.60
CA ILE A 197 -13.88 -6.54 12.08
C ILE A 197 -12.97 -6.87 10.88
N ALA A 198 -13.47 -7.62 9.90
CA ALA A 198 -12.68 -7.99 8.73
C ALA A 198 -12.21 -6.77 7.93
N LEU A 199 -13.06 -5.78 7.72
CA LEU A 199 -12.70 -4.54 7.04
C LEU A 199 -11.73 -3.68 7.87
N THR A 200 -11.93 -3.60 9.19
CA THR A 200 -11.07 -2.78 10.07
C THR A 200 -9.67 -3.40 10.24
N ASP A 201 -9.59 -4.72 10.39
CA ASP A 201 -8.34 -5.38 10.76
C ASP A 201 -7.53 -5.84 9.54
N TYR A 202 -8.19 -6.10 8.40
CA TYR A 202 -7.54 -6.73 7.24
C TYR A 202 -7.55 -5.88 5.97
N ALA A 203 -8.41 -4.87 5.84
CA ALA A 203 -8.37 -3.97 4.70
C ALA A 203 -7.19 -2.99 4.82
N PRO A 204 -6.34 -2.87 3.80
CA PRO A 204 -5.17 -2.00 3.84
C PRO A 204 -5.54 -0.55 3.49
N PHE A 205 -6.39 0.08 4.30
CA PHE A 205 -6.81 1.47 4.13
C PHE A 205 -5.84 2.50 4.74
N ASP A 206 -4.78 2.04 5.43
CA ASP A 206 -3.78 2.92 6.08
C ASP A 206 -3.17 3.96 5.14
N ASP A 207 -3.05 3.65 3.85
CA ASP A 207 -2.53 4.56 2.84
C ASP A 207 -3.53 5.69 2.54
N ILE A 208 -4.82 5.38 2.42
CA ILE A 208 -5.89 6.37 2.23
C ILE A 208 -6.01 7.25 3.50
N GLU A 209 -6.00 6.65 4.68
CA GLU A 209 -6.06 7.36 5.95
C GLU A 209 -4.82 8.22 6.21
N SER A 210 -3.67 7.84 5.67
CA SER A 210 -2.43 8.62 5.79
C SER A 210 -2.52 10.00 5.14
N PHE A 211 -3.48 10.22 4.23
CA PHE A 211 -3.80 11.52 3.63
C PHE A 211 -4.76 12.36 4.49
N GLY A 212 -5.09 11.91 5.71
CA GLY A 212 -6.02 12.58 6.60
C GLY A 212 -7.48 12.28 6.29
N SER A 213 -7.74 11.30 5.44
CA SER A 213 -9.07 10.75 5.17
C SER A 213 -9.50 9.82 6.30
N HIS A 214 -10.80 9.58 6.41
CA HIS A 214 -11.38 8.68 7.40
C HIS A 214 -12.44 7.79 6.76
N LEU A 215 -12.46 6.52 7.16
CA LEU A 215 -13.46 5.55 6.73
C LEU A 215 -14.25 5.03 7.93
N SER A 216 -15.55 4.86 7.74
CA SER A 216 -16.41 4.12 8.67
C SER A 216 -17.35 3.20 7.90
N PHE A 217 -17.76 2.12 8.53
CA PHE A 217 -18.53 1.06 7.92
C PHE A 217 -19.83 0.86 8.69
N ASP A 218 -20.97 0.93 7.96
CA ASP A 218 -22.30 0.64 8.49
C ASP A 218 -22.87 -0.55 7.73
N ILE A 219 -23.26 -1.60 8.46
CA ILE A 219 -23.76 -2.83 7.85
C ILE A 219 -25.16 -3.10 8.36
N HIS A 220 -26.14 -2.96 7.50
CA HIS A 220 -27.55 -3.14 7.81
C HIS A 220 -28.16 -4.25 6.94
N ALA A 221 -28.66 -5.29 7.57
CA ALA A 221 -29.45 -6.39 6.99
C ALA A 221 -28.81 -7.11 5.78
N ASN A 222 -28.35 -6.51 4.76
CA ASN A 222 -27.59 -7.06 3.60
C ASN A 222 -26.93 -5.94 2.80
N GLU A 223 -26.93 -4.73 3.33
CA GLU A 223 -26.30 -3.59 2.68
C GLU A 223 -25.07 -3.15 3.45
N LEU A 224 -23.96 -3.07 2.77
CA LEU A 224 -22.72 -2.50 3.29
C LEU A 224 -22.59 -1.07 2.80
N ILE A 225 -22.54 -0.15 3.75
CA ILE A 225 -22.33 1.28 3.50
C ILE A 225 -20.94 1.66 4.00
N VAL A 226 -20.18 2.32 3.15
CA VAL A 226 -18.88 2.90 3.49
C VAL A 226 -19.00 4.42 3.47
N ASN A 227 -18.76 5.03 4.61
CA ASN A 227 -18.68 6.49 4.72
C ASN A 227 -17.22 6.90 4.62
N PHE A 228 -16.85 7.57 3.54
CA PHE A 228 -15.51 8.04 3.25
C PHE A 228 -15.45 9.56 3.38
N THR A 229 -14.76 10.05 4.40
CA THR A 229 -14.47 11.48 4.55
C THR A 229 -13.12 11.77 3.89
N VAL A 230 -13.13 12.60 2.85
CA VAL A 230 -11.91 13.01 2.17
C VAL A 230 -11.04 13.85 3.10
N GLY A 231 -9.72 13.60 3.08
CA GLY A 231 -8.75 14.40 3.79
C GLY A 231 -8.82 15.89 3.40
N ASN A 232 -8.22 16.73 4.24
CA ASN A 232 -8.27 18.17 4.06
C ASN A 232 -7.67 18.63 2.73
N GLU A 233 -7.91 19.90 2.36
CA GLU A 233 -7.51 20.55 1.09
C GLU A 233 -6.01 20.42 0.71
N ASP A 234 -5.15 19.99 1.64
CA ASP A 234 -3.70 19.86 1.41
C ASP A 234 -3.29 18.54 0.75
N VAL A 235 -4.24 17.60 0.54
CA VAL A 235 -3.99 16.35 -0.17
C VAL A 235 -3.60 16.63 -1.62
N VAL A 236 -4.31 17.54 -2.29
CA VAL A 236 -4.01 17.92 -3.66
C VAL A 236 -3.03 19.09 -3.67
N PRO A 237 -1.89 19.02 -4.38
CA PRO A 237 -0.92 20.09 -4.42
C PRO A 237 -1.48 21.33 -5.11
N LYS A 238 -1.30 22.49 -4.49
CA LYS A 238 -1.75 23.80 -5.02
C LYS A 238 -0.77 24.38 -6.05
N GLU A 239 0.39 23.75 -6.24
CA GLU A 239 1.46 24.18 -7.14
C GLU A 239 1.84 23.06 -8.11
N THR A 240 2.31 23.45 -9.28
CA THR A 240 2.97 22.57 -10.26
C THR A 240 4.46 22.86 -10.25
N LEU A 241 5.29 21.83 -10.15
CA LEU A 241 6.74 21.92 -10.19
C LEU A 241 7.27 21.43 -11.55
N THR A 242 8.11 22.22 -12.16
CA THR A 242 8.78 21.87 -13.42
C THR A 242 10.25 22.25 -13.36
N LEU A 243 11.09 21.58 -14.18
CA LEU A 243 12.49 22.00 -14.36
C LEU A 243 12.58 23.02 -15.48
N THR A 244 13.35 24.09 -15.24
CA THR A 244 13.74 25.01 -16.30
C THR A 244 14.84 24.39 -17.17
N SER A 245 15.15 25.00 -18.31
CA SER A 245 16.27 24.60 -19.18
C SER A 245 17.65 24.64 -18.48
N THR A 246 17.74 25.37 -17.37
CA THR A 246 18.93 25.46 -16.51
C THR A 246 18.87 24.56 -15.29
N ASN A 247 17.96 23.55 -15.26
CA ASN A 247 17.73 22.61 -14.17
C ASN A 247 17.41 23.27 -12.80
N LYS A 248 16.78 24.44 -12.79
CA LYS A 248 16.21 25.06 -11.59
C LYS A 248 14.75 24.66 -11.46
N VAL A 249 14.29 24.49 -10.22
CA VAL A 249 12.86 24.22 -9.93
C VAL A 249 12.06 25.50 -10.20
N SER A 250 11.09 25.40 -11.11
CA SER A 250 10.08 26.42 -11.35
C SER A 250 8.79 25.99 -10.62
N ARG A 251 8.29 26.84 -9.74
CA ARG A 251 7.03 26.65 -9.01
C ARG A 251 5.99 27.59 -9.58
N LYS A 252 4.84 27.05 -9.98
CA LYS A 252 3.72 27.84 -10.49
C LYS A 252 2.46 27.41 -9.75
N LYS A 253 1.63 28.37 -9.34
CA LYS A 253 0.31 28.08 -8.80
C LYS A 253 -0.49 27.28 -9.82
N MET A 254 -1.07 26.17 -9.41
CA MET A 254 -1.94 25.37 -10.24
C MET A 254 -3.22 26.15 -10.57
N GLY A 255 -3.63 26.13 -11.85
CA GLY A 255 -4.91 26.74 -12.24
C GLY A 255 -6.09 26.03 -11.59
N VAL A 256 -7.13 26.77 -11.23
CA VAL A 256 -8.31 26.23 -10.51
C VAL A 256 -8.91 25.01 -11.22
N ILE A 257 -9.01 25.05 -12.54
CA ILE A 257 -9.59 23.93 -13.32
C ILE A 257 -8.74 22.66 -13.16
N ASN A 258 -7.40 22.78 -13.24
CA ASN A 258 -6.51 21.62 -13.10
C ASN A 258 -6.49 21.09 -11.66
N TYR A 259 -6.57 21.99 -10.67
CA TYR A 259 -6.67 21.60 -9.26
C TYR A 259 -7.94 20.81 -8.99
N LEU A 260 -9.10 21.33 -9.48
CA LEU A 260 -10.37 20.67 -9.30
C LEU A 260 -10.44 19.33 -10.06
N ALA A 261 -9.90 19.25 -11.28
CA ALA A 261 -9.81 17.98 -12.01
C ALA A 261 -8.98 16.95 -11.25
N LEU A 262 -7.80 17.33 -10.75
CA LEU A 262 -6.96 16.42 -9.97
C LEU A 262 -7.65 15.97 -8.67
N TYR A 263 -8.45 16.85 -8.06
CA TYR A 263 -9.24 16.51 -6.88
C TYR A 263 -10.36 15.52 -7.21
N GLN A 264 -11.05 15.70 -8.35
CA GLN A 264 -12.07 14.74 -8.84
C GLN A 264 -11.44 13.37 -9.08
N ASP A 265 -10.33 13.33 -9.82
CA ASP A 265 -9.63 12.08 -10.12
C ASP A 265 -9.20 11.36 -8.83
N TYR A 266 -8.69 12.11 -7.84
CA TYR A 266 -8.32 11.55 -6.54
C TYR A 266 -9.51 10.94 -5.81
N VAL A 267 -10.63 11.67 -5.71
CA VAL A 267 -11.84 11.21 -5.02
C VAL A 267 -12.39 9.95 -5.70
N CYS A 268 -12.53 9.97 -7.02
CA CYS A 268 -13.04 8.82 -7.78
C CYS A 268 -12.09 7.62 -7.72
N SER A 269 -10.78 7.87 -7.75
CA SER A 269 -9.76 6.82 -7.59
C SER A 269 -9.84 6.16 -6.20
N CYS A 270 -10.08 6.93 -5.13
CA CYS A 270 -10.31 6.39 -3.79
C CYS A 270 -11.59 5.55 -3.72
N VAL A 271 -12.68 6.00 -4.33
CA VAL A 271 -13.96 5.26 -4.37
C VAL A 271 -13.78 3.88 -5.02
N ILE A 272 -13.13 3.83 -6.18
CA ILE A 272 -12.84 2.56 -6.86
C ILE A 272 -11.95 1.67 -6.00
N ARG A 273 -10.92 2.24 -5.34
CA ARG A 273 -10.04 1.50 -4.43
C ARG A 273 -10.82 0.91 -3.26
N ILE A 274 -11.70 1.69 -2.63
CA ILE A 274 -12.52 1.24 -1.51
C ILE A 274 -13.41 0.08 -1.93
N ALA A 275 -14.11 0.20 -3.08
CA ALA A 275 -14.94 -0.88 -3.59
C ALA A 275 -14.14 -2.16 -3.85
N ARG A 276 -12.95 -2.05 -4.47
CA ARG A 276 -12.06 -3.18 -4.75
C ARG A 276 -11.59 -3.88 -3.49
N GLU A 277 -11.21 -3.13 -2.45
CA GLU A 277 -10.78 -3.71 -1.17
C GLU A 277 -11.93 -4.40 -0.43
N VAL A 278 -13.11 -3.77 -0.43
CA VAL A 278 -14.33 -4.40 0.12
C VAL A 278 -14.58 -5.75 -0.54
N PHE A 279 -14.55 -5.78 -1.88
CA PHE A 279 -14.80 -7.01 -2.63
C PHE A 279 -13.65 -8.03 -2.52
N ALA A 280 -12.43 -7.59 -2.26
CA ALA A 280 -11.32 -8.51 -2.00
C ALA A 280 -11.47 -9.25 -0.67
N ILE A 281 -12.10 -8.61 0.33
CA ILE A 281 -12.20 -9.14 1.69
C ILE A 281 -13.57 -9.78 1.95
N LEU A 282 -14.67 -9.17 1.49
CA LEU A 282 -16.02 -9.61 1.82
C LEU A 282 -16.74 -10.26 0.63
N PRO A 283 -17.51 -11.32 0.84
CA PRO A 283 -18.30 -11.98 -0.21
C PRO A 283 -19.64 -11.24 -0.43
N THR A 284 -19.60 -9.92 -0.63
CA THR A 284 -20.77 -9.11 -0.96
C THR A 284 -20.88 -8.84 -2.45
N ASP A 285 -22.09 -8.67 -2.97
CA ASP A 285 -22.35 -8.37 -4.37
C ASP A 285 -22.34 -6.88 -4.67
N SER A 286 -22.54 -6.03 -3.67
CA SER A 286 -22.56 -4.58 -3.81
C SER A 286 -22.03 -3.87 -2.57
N VAL A 287 -21.59 -2.63 -2.76
CA VAL A 287 -21.22 -1.68 -1.72
C VAL A 287 -21.75 -0.31 -2.04
N LEU A 288 -22.36 0.36 -1.06
CA LEU A 288 -22.78 1.75 -1.15
C LEU A 288 -21.71 2.63 -0.52
N ILE A 289 -21.18 3.60 -1.25
CA ILE A 289 -20.11 4.49 -0.79
C ILE A 289 -20.61 5.91 -0.79
N HIS A 290 -20.59 6.55 0.39
CA HIS A 290 -20.84 7.98 0.55
C HIS A 290 -19.53 8.71 0.78
N VAL A 291 -19.28 9.74 0.00
CA VAL A 291 -18.07 10.57 0.11
C VAL A 291 -18.45 11.94 0.66
N TYR A 292 -17.77 12.32 1.73
CA TYR A 292 -17.99 13.59 2.43
C TYR A 292 -16.77 14.50 2.33
N ASP A 293 -17.02 15.80 2.19
CA ASP A 293 -16.00 16.83 2.17
C ASP A 293 -16.39 17.97 3.12
N SER A 294 -15.54 18.24 4.09
CA SER A 294 -15.77 19.31 5.08
C SER A 294 -15.58 20.71 4.50
N SER A 295 -14.88 20.84 3.36
CA SER A 295 -14.60 22.15 2.73
C SER A 295 -15.80 22.76 2.02
N GLN A 296 -16.87 21.98 1.78
CA GLN A 296 -18.04 22.40 0.99
C GLN A 296 -19.16 23.05 1.83
N ALA A 297 -18.98 23.25 3.13
CA ALA A 297 -20.04 23.72 4.01
C ALA A 297 -19.79 25.15 4.52
N GLU A 298 -20.52 26.14 3.96
CA GLU A 298 -20.64 27.49 4.54
C GLU A 298 -22.04 27.66 5.18
N PRO A 299 -22.17 28.40 6.30
CA PRO A 299 -21.21 29.14 7.12
C PRO A 299 -20.60 28.35 8.30
N LEU A 300 -20.97 27.13 8.51
CA LEU A 300 -20.41 26.23 9.51
C LEU A 300 -19.88 24.97 8.82
N PRO A 301 -18.71 24.44 9.22
CA PRO A 301 -18.16 23.22 8.62
C PRO A 301 -19.10 22.04 8.93
N ARG A 302 -20.09 21.82 8.11
CA ARG A 302 -20.88 20.58 8.07
C ARG A 302 -20.28 19.70 7.00
N MET A 303 -19.93 18.48 7.34
CA MET A 303 -19.60 17.48 6.36
C MET A 303 -20.80 17.29 5.44
N GLY A 304 -20.60 17.52 4.15
CA GLY A 304 -21.63 17.36 3.14
C GLY A 304 -21.29 16.23 2.18
N CYS A 305 -22.28 15.44 1.79
CA CYS A 305 -22.10 14.40 0.78
C CYS A 305 -21.83 15.06 -0.58
N ILE A 306 -20.71 14.72 -1.22
CA ILE A 306 -20.28 15.22 -2.53
C ILE A 306 -20.42 14.17 -3.64
N LEU A 307 -20.44 12.90 -3.26
CA LEU A 307 -20.61 11.76 -4.15
C LEU A 307 -21.24 10.63 -3.34
N SER A 308 -22.28 10.02 -3.87
CA SER A 308 -22.85 8.79 -3.35
C SER A 308 -22.97 7.81 -4.51
N THR A 309 -22.42 6.61 -4.37
CA THR A 309 -22.42 5.63 -5.46
C THR A 309 -22.59 4.22 -4.93
N ARG A 310 -23.40 3.43 -5.66
CA ARG A 310 -23.54 1.99 -5.46
C ARG A 310 -22.70 1.26 -6.49
N VAL A 311 -21.72 0.53 -6.05
CA VAL A 311 -20.81 -0.25 -6.90
C VAL A 311 -21.20 -1.71 -6.81
N ASN A 312 -21.47 -2.36 -7.93
CA ASN A 312 -21.72 -3.79 -7.99
C ASN A 312 -20.43 -4.55 -8.33
N ARG A 313 -20.20 -5.68 -7.66
CA ARG A 313 -19.01 -6.52 -7.88
C ARG A 313 -18.82 -6.85 -9.37
N ARG A 314 -19.87 -7.31 -10.03
CA ARG A 314 -19.80 -7.71 -11.44
C ARG A 314 -19.37 -6.57 -12.35
N GLU A 315 -19.90 -5.36 -12.16
CA GLU A 315 -19.53 -4.18 -12.95
C GLU A 315 -18.05 -3.85 -12.77
N LEU A 316 -17.56 -3.94 -11.52
CA LEU A 316 -16.17 -3.65 -11.20
C LEU A 316 -15.20 -4.70 -11.77
N GLU A 317 -15.56 -5.98 -11.78
CA GLU A 317 -14.71 -7.07 -12.26
C GLU A 317 -14.43 -7.02 -13.77
N TYR A 318 -15.27 -6.36 -14.55
CA TYR A 318 -15.07 -6.18 -16.00
C TYR A 318 -14.15 -5.03 -16.38
N LEU A 319 -13.72 -4.22 -15.41
CA LEU A 319 -12.90 -3.03 -15.69
C LEU A 319 -11.42 -3.39 -15.89
N ASP A 320 -10.81 -2.75 -16.87
CA ASP A 320 -9.36 -2.73 -17.04
C ASP A 320 -8.74 -1.57 -16.25
N PHE A 321 -8.45 -1.83 -14.99
CA PHE A 321 -8.00 -0.79 -14.04
C PHE A 321 -6.73 -0.05 -14.46
N GLU A 322 -5.92 -0.59 -15.35
CA GLU A 322 -4.73 0.10 -15.86
C GLU A 322 -5.07 1.19 -16.90
N ASN A 323 -6.26 1.11 -17.51
CA ASN A 323 -6.66 1.96 -18.64
C ASN A 323 -7.98 2.73 -18.43
N ILE A 324 -8.54 2.74 -17.21
CA ILE A 324 -9.76 3.50 -16.92
C ILE A 324 -9.46 4.97 -16.59
N ASP A 325 -10.40 5.85 -16.92
CA ASP A 325 -10.59 7.13 -16.26
C ASP A 325 -11.50 6.93 -15.04
N CYS A 326 -11.01 7.29 -13.86
CA CYS A 326 -11.74 7.02 -12.62
C CYS A 326 -13.04 7.83 -12.51
N SER A 327 -13.04 9.06 -12.98
CA SER A 327 -14.24 9.91 -12.95
C SER A 327 -15.31 9.43 -13.91
N ASP A 328 -14.94 9.11 -15.14
CA ASP A 328 -15.85 8.53 -16.13
C ASP A 328 -16.37 7.16 -15.68
N THR A 329 -15.50 6.36 -15.02
CA THR A 329 -15.90 5.04 -14.51
C THR A 329 -16.94 5.15 -13.40
N VAL A 330 -16.77 6.05 -12.44
CA VAL A 330 -17.75 6.26 -11.35
C VAL A 330 -19.09 6.73 -11.91
N GLU A 331 -19.11 7.50 -13.00
CA GLU A 331 -20.34 7.90 -13.69
C GLU A 331 -21.09 6.74 -14.35
N THR A 332 -20.44 5.58 -14.56
CA THR A 332 -21.13 4.38 -15.10
C THR A 332 -21.91 3.60 -14.04
N PHE A 333 -21.60 3.77 -12.76
CA PHE A 333 -22.32 3.13 -11.66
C PHE A 333 -23.59 3.91 -11.29
N GLU A 334 -24.48 3.29 -10.50
CA GLU A 334 -25.57 4.03 -9.86
C GLU A 334 -24.99 5.11 -8.95
N HIS A 335 -25.22 6.40 -9.23
CA HIS A 335 -24.58 7.46 -8.49
C HIS A 335 -25.42 8.74 -8.37
N ASN A 336 -25.16 9.49 -7.30
CA ASN A 336 -25.48 10.90 -7.16
C ASN A 336 -24.16 11.68 -7.10
N MET A 337 -23.78 12.33 -8.20
CA MET A 337 -22.61 13.19 -8.30
C MET A 337 -22.95 14.43 -9.12
N LYS A 338 -22.53 15.58 -8.65
CA LYS A 338 -22.64 16.84 -9.41
C LYS A 338 -21.31 17.57 -9.37
N TYR A 339 -20.60 17.51 -10.49
CA TYR A 339 -19.29 18.15 -10.63
C TYR A 339 -19.32 19.26 -11.68
N LEU A 340 -18.64 20.37 -11.38
CA LEU A 340 -18.49 21.51 -12.28
C LEU A 340 -16.99 21.84 -12.42
N LYS A 341 -16.45 21.82 -13.64
CA LYS A 341 -15.03 22.06 -13.94
C LYS A 341 -14.43 23.32 -13.29
N THR A 342 -15.26 24.34 -13.06
CA THR A 342 -14.83 25.62 -12.49
C THR A 342 -15.17 25.80 -11.00
N LYS A 343 -15.99 24.91 -10.41
CA LYS A 343 -16.49 25.02 -9.04
C LYS A 343 -16.31 23.74 -8.22
N GLY A 344 -15.86 22.64 -8.84
CA GLY A 344 -15.70 21.34 -8.21
C GLY A 344 -17.03 20.64 -7.89
N PHE A 345 -16.97 19.74 -6.92
CA PHE A 345 -18.14 19.02 -6.44
C PHE A 345 -19.19 19.93 -5.82
N LYS A 346 -20.43 19.54 -5.92
CA LYS A 346 -21.58 20.13 -5.24
C LYS A 346 -22.15 19.11 -4.27
N LEU A 347 -22.83 19.59 -3.25
CA LEU A 347 -23.57 18.74 -2.34
C LEU A 347 -24.66 18.00 -3.07
N VAL A 348 -24.81 16.72 -2.77
CA VAL A 348 -25.80 15.80 -3.32
C VAL A 348 -26.51 15.04 -2.20
N GLU A 349 -27.65 14.45 -2.51
CA GLU A 349 -28.34 13.52 -1.61
C GLU A 349 -27.67 12.14 -1.68
N GLU A 350 -27.63 11.47 -0.55
CA GLU A 350 -27.16 10.08 -0.46
C GLU A 350 -28.15 9.15 -1.18
N LEU A 351 -27.62 8.15 -1.87
CA LEU A 351 -28.41 7.02 -2.35
C LEU A 351 -28.93 6.22 -1.16
N ARG A 352 -30.07 5.57 -1.35
CA ARG A 352 -30.71 4.73 -0.34
C ARG A 352 -30.70 3.28 -0.76
#